data_31f435bb76f9e1e2e3e896c1c3b4ff85
#
_entry.id   31f435bb76f9e1e2e3e896c1c3b4ff85
#
_cell.length_a   1.000
_cell.length_b   1.000
_cell.length_c   1.000
_cell.angle_alpha   90.00
_cell.angle_beta   90.00
_cell.angle_gamma   90.00
#
_symmetry.space_group_name_H-M   'P 1'
#
loop_
_entity.id
_entity.type
_entity.pdbx_description
1 polymer ?
#
loop_
_entity_poly.entity_id
_entity_poly.type
_entity_poly.pdbx_seq_one_letter_code
_entity_poly.pdbx_strand_id
1 'polypeptide(L)'
;MPRLLIVHHTPSPAVHALLEAVRTGASDPAIGPMEVVLRAALNATVSDVLEADGYLLGTPANLGSMSGALKHFFDTVYYPCLEDTPGRPYGLFVHGNDDTTGAIRDIERIVTGLRWNRVQPVLSITGSPTRDDLEAARELGAATSAIVAESMG
;
A
#
# COMPACT_ATOMS: atom_id res chain seq x y z
N MET A 1 0.67 11.89 -16.75
CA MET A 1 1.59 10.98 -16.05
C MET A 1 0.80 10.22 -14.99
N PRO A 2 0.87 8.88 -14.97
CA PRO A 2 0.19 8.12 -13.93
C PRO A 2 0.75 8.43 -12.54
N ARG A 3 -0.09 8.30 -11.52
CA ARG A 3 0.26 8.61 -10.15
C ARG A 3 -0.05 7.43 -9.24
N LEU A 4 0.95 6.99 -8.48
CA LEU A 4 0.84 5.92 -7.49
C LEU A 4 1.00 6.53 -6.09
N LEU A 5 0.01 6.32 -5.23
CA LEU A 5 0.04 6.79 -3.85
C LEU A 5 0.46 5.65 -2.93
N ILE A 6 1.51 5.86 -2.15
CA ILE A 6 1.93 4.93 -1.09
C ILE A 6 1.49 5.53 0.24
N VAL A 7 0.58 4.83 0.92
CA VAL A 7 0.09 5.20 2.24
C VAL A 7 0.65 4.21 3.25
N HIS A 8 1.33 4.71 4.27
CA HIS A 8 2.05 3.84 5.21
C HIS A 8 1.99 4.34 6.63
N HIS A 9 2.13 3.40 7.56
CA HIS A 9 2.50 3.68 8.94
C HIS A 9 3.79 2.94 9.24
N THR A 10 4.86 3.67 9.58
CA THR A 10 6.21 3.12 9.66
C THR A 10 6.85 3.44 11.03
N PRO A 11 6.42 2.72 12.10
CA PRO A 11 6.90 3.00 13.45
C PRO A 11 8.19 2.27 13.82
N SER A 12 8.72 1.38 12.95
CA SER A 12 9.84 0.51 13.30
C SER A 12 10.83 0.38 12.15
N PRO A 13 12.09 -0.03 12.47
CA PRO A 13 13.10 -0.29 11.43
C PRO A 13 12.66 -1.36 10.42
N ALA A 14 11.93 -2.40 10.87
CA ALA A 14 11.46 -3.47 9.99
C ALA A 14 10.49 -2.95 8.92
N VAL A 15 9.47 -2.21 9.34
CA VAL A 15 8.50 -1.63 8.39
C VAL A 15 9.19 -0.59 7.51
N HIS A 16 10.13 0.17 8.05
CA HIS A 16 10.89 1.14 7.28
C HIS A 16 11.69 0.47 6.15
N ALA A 17 12.37 -0.64 6.44
CA ALA A 17 13.13 -1.37 5.44
C ALA A 17 12.22 -1.87 4.31
N LEU A 18 11.04 -2.40 4.66
CA LEU A 18 10.05 -2.85 3.69
C LEU A 18 9.52 -1.67 2.84
N LEU A 19 9.21 -0.56 3.48
CA LEU A 19 8.72 0.64 2.79
C LEU A 19 9.75 1.14 1.76
N GLU A 20 11.03 1.23 2.14
CA GLU A 20 12.08 1.70 1.24
C GLU A 20 12.25 0.76 0.05
N ALA A 21 12.16 -0.56 0.26
CA ALA A 21 12.23 -1.54 -0.81
C ALA A 21 11.03 -1.42 -1.77
N VAL A 22 9.82 -1.27 -1.24
CA VAL A 22 8.59 -1.07 -2.03
C VAL A 22 8.71 0.21 -2.86
N ARG A 23 9.13 1.29 -2.24
CA ARG A 23 9.31 2.59 -2.90
C ARG A 23 10.33 2.52 -4.02
N THR A 24 11.47 1.88 -3.78
CA THR A 24 12.51 1.68 -4.78
C THR A 24 11.97 0.93 -6.00
N GLY A 25 11.25 -0.17 -5.77
CA GLY A 25 10.63 -0.93 -6.85
C GLY A 25 9.60 -0.11 -7.63
N ALA A 26 8.74 0.61 -6.92
CA ALA A 26 7.70 1.43 -7.54
C ALA A 26 8.28 2.55 -8.42
N SER A 27 9.48 3.00 -8.09
CA SER A 27 10.16 4.10 -8.80
C SER A 27 11.16 3.62 -9.83
N ASP A 28 11.15 2.35 -10.19
CA ASP A 28 12.09 1.79 -11.16
C ASP A 28 11.92 2.49 -12.52
N PRO A 29 13.00 3.08 -13.07
CA PRO A 29 12.92 3.79 -14.36
C PRO A 29 12.44 2.91 -15.52
N ALA A 30 12.63 1.59 -15.44
CA ALA A 30 12.17 0.66 -16.46
C ALA A 30 10.65 0.64 -16.63
N ILE A 31 9.89 1.08 -15.62
CA ILE A 31 8.43 1.13 -15.70
C ILE A 31 7.96 2.27 -16.59
N GLY A 32 8.77 3.29 -16.76
CA GLY A 32 8.42 4.51 -17.48
C GLY A 32 8.02 5.63 -16.52
N PRO A 33 7.47 6.73 -17.04
CA PRO A 33 7.09 7.87 -16.20
C PRO A 33 6.02 7.47 -15.18
N MET A 34 6.29 7.74 -13.90
CA MET A 34 5.37 7.47 -12.80
C MET A 34 5.61 8.51 -11.70
N GLU A 35 4.56 9.19 -11.27
CA GLU A 35 4.64 10.03 -10.09
C GLU A 35 4.34 9.19 -8.87
N VAL A 36 5.34 8.94 -8.03
CA VAL A 36 5.18 8.20 -6.79
C VAL A 36 5.04 9.19 -5.64
N VAL A 37 3.88 9.19 -5.02
CA VAL A 37 3.56 10.09 -3.89
C VAL A 37 3.57 9.27 -2.62
N LEU A 38 4.40 9.66 -1.65
CA LEU A 38 4.53 8.96 -0.37
C LEU A 38 3.85 9.77 0.73
N ARG A 39 2.91 9.16 1.45
CA ARG A 39 2.22 9.81 2.57
C ARG A 39 2.16 8.90 3.78
N ALA A 40 2.55 9.42 4.93
CA ALA A 40 2.23 8.78 6.19
C ALA A 40 0.70 8.74 6.35
N ALA A 41 0.17 7.66 6.90
CA ALA A 41 -1.27 7.44 6.97
C ALA A 41 -2.04 8.60 7.64
N LEU A 42 -1.47 9.20 8.68
CA LEU A 42 -2.11 10.33 9.36
C LEU A 42 -2.10 11.62 8.55
N ASN A 43 -1.28 11.71 7.51
CA ASN A 43 -1.14 12.90 6.67
C ASN A 43 -1.78 12.76 5.29
N ALA A 44 -2.19 11.55 4.92
CA ALA A 44 -2.83 11.31 3.64
C ALA A 44 -4.24 11.91 3.62
N THR A 45 -4.59 12.56 2.52
CA THR A 45 -5.84 13.30 2.37
C THR A 45 -6.78 12.68 1.36
N VAL A 46 -8.03 13.10 1.38
CA VAL A 46 -9.02 12.74 0.34
C VAL A 46 -8.49 13.12 -1.05
N SER A 47 -7.90 14.28 -1.19
CA SER A 47 -7.33 14.72 -2.48
C SER A 47 -6.22 13.79 -2.95
N ASP A 48 -5.35 13.34 -2.05
CA ASP A 48 -4.29 12.39 -2.39
C ASP A 48 -4.88 11.12 -3.01
N VAL A 49 -5.95 10.60 -2.42
CA VAL A 49 -6.60 9.37 -2.87
C VAL A 49 -7.31 9.59 -4.21
N LEU A 50 -8.05 10.68 -4.35
CA LEU A 50 -8.79 10.98 -5.59
C LEU A 50 -7.86 11.22 -6.77
N GLU A 51 -6.71 11.84 -6.55
CA GLU A 51 -5.75 12.16 -7.61
C GLU A 51 -4.88 10.98 -8.04
N ALA A 52 -4.79 9.94 -7.23
CA ALA A 52 -3.97 8.77 -7.54
C ALA A 52 -4.71 7.80 -8.45
N ASP A 53 -3.95 7.11 -9.30
CA ASP A 53 -4.47 6.10 -10.21
C ASP A 53 -4.39 4.70 -9.63
N GLY A 54 -3.63 4.53 -8.56
CA GLY A 54 -3.49 3.29 -7.83
C GLY A 54 -2.80 3.50 -6.50
N TYR A 55 -2.74 2.45 -5.69
CA TYR A 55 -2.32 2.55 -4.29
C TYR A 55 -1.39 1.41 -3.87
N LEU A 56 -0.45 1.74 -2.99
CA LEU A 56 0.28 0.76 -2.18
C LEU A 56 0.03 1.10 -0.72
N LEU A 57 -0.41 0.11 0.06
CA LEU A 57 -0.73 0.28 1.47
C LEU A 57 0.27 -0.51 2.31
N GLY A 58 0.83 0.11 3.33
CA GLY A 58 1.79 -0.52 4.22
C GLY A 58 1.51 -0.25 5.69
N THR A 59 1.53 -1.29 6.52
CA THR A 59 1.21 -1.19 7.93
C THR A 59 1.88 -2.29 8.75
N PRO A 60 2.23 -2.03 10.02
CA PRO A 60 2.44 -3.11 10.95
C PRO A 60 1.11 -3.74 11.35
N ALA A 61 1.15 -5.01 11.79
CA ALA A 61 0.03 -5.65 12.46
C ALA A 61 0.09 -5.27 13.95
N ASN A 62 -0.93 -4.61 14.44
CA ASN A 62 -1.02 -4.16 15.83
C ASN A 62 -2.28 -4.74 16.48
N LEU A 63 -2.10 -5.43 17.59
CA LEU A 63 -3.21 -5.95 18.39
C LEU A 63 -4.25 -6.71 17.55
N GLY A 64 -3.76 -7.51 16.60
CA GLY A 64 -4.63 -8.35 15.77
C GLY A 64 -5.28 -7.62 14.60
N SER A 65 -4.89 -6.37 14.31
CA SER A 65 -5.46 -5.57 13.23
C SER A 65 -4.38 -4.70 12.57
N MET A 66 -4.78 -3.83 11.65
CA MET A 66 -3.89 -2.80 11.10
C MET A 66 -3.56 -1.75 12.17
N SER A 67 -2.55 -0.92 11.93
CA SER A 67 -2.26 0.20 12.83
C SER A 67 -3.45 1.15 12.92
N GLY A 68 -3.61 1.81 14.07
CA GLY A 68 -4.63 2.84 14.24
C GLY A 68 -4.48 3.99 13.25
N ALA A 69 -3.24 4.31 12.86
CA ALA A 69 -2.97 5.34 11.85
C ALA A 69 -3.57 4.98 10.50
N LEU A 70 -3.41 3.74 10.04
CA LEU A 70 -3.99 3.31 8.78
C LEU A 70 -5.52 3.23 8.88
N LYS A 71 -6.05 2.78 10.01
CA LYS A 71 -7.51 2.78 10.22
C LYS A 71 -8.06 4.21 10.16
N HIS A 72 -7.37 5.16 10.76
CA HIS A 72 -7.74 6.57 10.71
C HIS A 72 -7.77 7.08 9.25
N PHE A 73 -6.78 6.70 8.46
CA PHE A 73 -6.77 7.01 7.02
C PHE A 73 -8.05 6.52 6.35
N PHE A 74 -8.40 5.26 6.55
CA PHE A 74 -9.62 4.71 5.95
C PHE A 74 -10.89 5.42 6.46
N ASP A 75 -10.96 5.72 7.75
CA ASP A 75 -12.09 6.46 8.31
C ASP A 75 -12.24 7.85 7.65
N THR A 76 -11.10 8.46 7.29
CA THR A 76 -11.09 9.78 6.65
C THR A 76 -11.54 9.73 5.19
N VAL A 77 -11.11 8.72 4.43
CA VAL A 77 -11.26 8.72 2.96
C VAL A 77 -12.38 7.84 2.44
N TYR A 78 -12.89 6.91 3.25
CA TYR A 78 -13.82 5.87 2.77
C TYR A 78 -15.03 6.47 2.05
N TYR A 79 -15.85 7.24 2.73
CA TYR A 79 -17.05 7.79 2.14
C TYR A 79 -16.78 8.85 1.07
N PRO A 80 -15.85 9.79 1.27
CA PRO A 80 -15.55 10.78 0.22
C PRO A 80 -15.02 10.19 -1.08
N CYS A 81 -14.35 9.02 -1.02
CA CYS A 81 -13.75 8.40 -2.20
C CYS A 81 -14.54 7.21 -2.76
N LEU A 82 -15.62 6.82 -2.10
CA LEU A 82 -16.36 5.59 -2.42
C LEU A 82 -16.90 5.57 -3.85
N GLU A 83 -17.41 6.69 -4.35
CA GLU A 83 -18.03 6.77 -5.67
C GLU A 83 -17.01 6.92 -6.80
N ASP A 84 -15.85 7.51 -6.53
CA ASP A 84 -14.92 7.94 -7.56
C ASP A 84 -13.74 6.98 -7.81
N THR A 85 -13.50 6.03 -6.90
CA THR A 85 -12.31 5.17 -6.97
C THR A 85 -12.53 3.68 -7.25
N PRO A 86 -13.75 3.19 -7.61
CA PRO A 86 -13.91 1.77 -7.89
C PRO A 86 -12.99 1.27 -8.99
N GLY A 87 -12.44 0.07 -8.78
CA GLY A 87 -11.59 -0.59 -9.77
C GLY A 87 -10.13 -0.15 -9.75
N ARG A 88 -9.76 0.86 -8.96
CA ARG A 88 -8.36 1.29 -8.91
C ARG A 88 -7.48 0.19 -8.31
N PRO A 89 -6.32 -0.07 -8.93
CA PRO A 89 -5.44 -1.14 -8.47
C PRO A 89 -4.74 -0.80 -7.16
N TYR A 90 -4.54 -1.82 -6.30
CA TYR A 90 -3.74 -1.65 -5.09
C TYR A 90 -2.88 -2.87 -4.80
N GLY A 91 -1.80 -2.64 -4.06
CA GLY A 91 -0.97 -3.64 -3.42
C GLY A 91 -0.89 -3.39 -1.93
N LEU A 92 -0.51 -4.42 -1.16
CA LEU A 92 -0.51 -4.36 0.30
C LEU A 92 0.71 -5.09 0.87
N PHE A 93 1.42 -4.45 1.80
CA PHE A 93 2.44 -5.12 2.60
C PHE A 93 2.16 -4.92 4.10
N VAL A 94 2.30 -6.00 4.84
CA VAL A 94 2.03 -6.03 6.28
C VAL A 94 3.20 -6.71 7.00
N HIS A 95 3.64 -6.12 8.09
CA HIS A 95 4.69 -6.68 8.94
C HIS A 95 4.13 -6.95 10.33
N GLY A 96 4.42 -8.11 10.89
CA GLY A 96 4.06 -8.46 12.27
C GLY A 96 5.19 -9.20 12.96
N ASN A 97 5.14 -9.26 14.29
CA ASN A 97 6.09 -10.07 15.03
C ASN A 97 5.72 -11.56 14.98
N ASP A 98 4.43 -11.86 15.02
CA ASP A 98 3.92 -13.23 15.05
C ASP A 98 2.92 -13.53 13.96
N ASP A 99 1.87 -12.70 13.83
CA ASP A 99 0.73 -12.97 12.96
C ASP A 99 0.21 -11.70 12.31
N THR A 100 -0.04 -11.75 11.00
CA THR A 100 -0.55 -10.65 10.21
C THR A 100 -2.00 -10.85 9.75
N THR A 101 -2.59 -12.02 10.07
CA THR A 101 -3.89 -12.43 9.52
C THR A 101 -5.00 -11.42 9.77
N GLY A 102 -5.12 -10.93 11.00
CA GLY A 102 -6.17 -9.97 11.35
C GLY A 102 -6.02 -8.63 10.66
N ALA A 103 -4.78 -8.14 10.52
CA ALA A 103 -4.50 -6.90 9.80
C ALA A 103 -4.91 -7.01 8.33
N ILE A 104 -4.52 -8.09 7.68
CA ILE A 104 -4.86 -8.35 6.28
C ILE A 104 -6.38 -8.44 6.10
N ARG A 105 -7.03 -9.22 6.94
CA ARG A 105 -8.49 -9.40 6.89
C ARG A 105 -9.24 -8.07 7.01
N ASP A 106 -8.84 -7.24 7.97
CA ASP A 106 -9.52 -5.99 8.25
C ASP A 106 -9.31 -4.97 7.11
N ILE A 107 -8.10 -4.92 6.55
CA ILE A 107 -7.82 -4.08 5.39
C ILE A 107 -8.63 -4.55 4.18
N GLU A 108 -8.60 -5.86 3.89
CA GLU A 108 -9.32 -6.41 2.74
C GLU A 108 -10.81 -6.14 2.80
N ARG A 109 -11.39 -6.17 3.98
CA ARG A 109 -12.81 -5.84 4.18
C ARG A 109 -13.09 -4.40 3.74
N ILE A 110 -12.25 -3.46 4.12
CA ILE A 110 -12.43 -2.04 3.81
C ILE A 110 -12.23 -1.77 2.31
N VAL A 111 -11.13 -2.28 1.74
CA VAL A 111 -10.84 -2.03 0.32
C VAL A 111 -11.82 -2.76 -0.60
N THR A 112 -12.38 -3.87 -0.16
CA THR A 112 -13.47 -4.54 -0.89
C THR A 112 -14.71 -3.63 -0.92
N GLY A 113 -15.03 -2.97 0.17
CA GLY A 113 -16.10 -1.97 0.21
C GLY A 113 -15.85 -0.79 -0.72
N LEU A 114 -14.60 -0.33 -0.81
CA LEU A 114 -14.18 0.70 -1.76
C LEU A 114 -14.15 0.20 -3.21
N ARG A 115 -14.23 -1.10 -3.41
CA ARG A 115 -14.14 -1.76 -4.71
C ARG A 115 -12.79 -1.51 -5.41
N TRP A 116 -11.73 -1.36 -4.63
CA TRP A 116 -10.36 -1.34 -5.16
C TRP A 116 -9.98 -2.76 -5.57
N ASN A 117 -9.13 -2.87 -6.57
CA ASN A 117 -8.75 -4.16 -7.17
C ASN A 117 -7.33 -4.55 -6.77
N ARG A 118 -7.20 -5.63 -5.98
CA ARG A 118 -5.88 -6.14 -5.60
C ARG A 118 -5.19 -6.75 -6.83
N VAL A 119 -4.00 -6.27 -7.14
CA VAL A 119 -3.29 -6.66 -8.36
C VAL A 119 -2.05 -7.52 -8.11
N GLN A 120 -1.67 -7.70 -6.84
CA GLN A 120 -0.56 -8.57 -6.43
C GLN A 120 -0.95 -9.34 -5.18
N PRO A 121 -0.37 -10.53 -4.94
CA PRO A 121 -0.52 -11.20 -3.64
C PRO A 121 -0.08 -10.27 -2.52
N VAL A 122 -0.76 -10.35 -1.38
CA VAL A 122 -0.37 -9.58 -0.18
C VAL A 122 1.00 -10.04 0.27
N LEU A 123 1.89 -9.08 0.52
CA LEU A 123 3.19 -9.36 1.12
C LEU A 123 3.05 -9.35 2.64
N SER A 124 3.20 -10.52 3.26
CA SER A 124 3.12 -10.69 4.70
C SER A 124 4.47 -11.13 5.23
N ILE A 125 5.08 -10.32 6.09
CA ILE A 125 6.40 -10.58 6.65
C ILE A 125 6.31 -10.62 8.16
N THR A 126 6.88 -11.66 8.78
CA THR A 126 6.97 -11.77 10.23
C THR A 126 8.44 -11.77 10.67
N GLY A 127 8.70 -11.07 11.77
CA GLY A 127 10.06 -10.95 12.30
C GLY A 127 10.94 -10.00 11.51
N SER A 128 12.26 -10.10 11.69
CA SER A 128 13.20 -9.25 10.96
C SER A 128 13.19 -9.58 9.48
N PRO A 129 13.00 -8.60 8.59
CA PRO A 129 13.00 -8.87 7.16
C PRO A 129 14.34 -9.46 6.69
N THR A 130 14.24 -10.53 5.92
CA THR A 130 15.40 -11.13 5.27
C THR A 130 15.70 -10.44 3.95
N ARG A 131 16.81 -10.80 3.33
CA ARG A 131 17.16 -10.32 1.99
C ARG A 131 16.07 -10.68 0.98
N ASP A 132 15.54 -11.90 1.05
CA ASP A 132 14.45 -12.34 0.16
C ASP A 132 13.16 -11.57 0.42
N ASP A 133 12.87 -11.23 1.67
CA ASP A 133 11.72 -10.40 2.02
C ASP A 133 11.82 -9.01 1.41
N LEU A 134 13.00 -8.40 1.46
CA LEU A 134 13.23 -7.09 0.86
C LEU A 134 13.14 -7.14 -0.66
N GLU A 135 13.60 -8.23 -1.28
CA GLU A 135 13.45 -8.41 -2.73
C GLU A 135 11.98 -8.58 -3.10
N ALA A 136 11.21 -9.32 -2.30
CA ALA A 136 9.78 -9.47 -2.52
C ALA A 136 9.05 -8.14 -2.37
N ALA A 137 9.46 -7.29 -1.43
CA ALA A 137 8.90 -5.96 -1.25
C ALA A 137 9.18 -5.07 -2.47
N ARG A 138 10.40 -5.11 -2.97
CA ARG A 138 10.78 -4.39 -4.18
C ARG A 138 9.94 -4.84 -5.37
N GLU A 139 9.76 -6.14 -5.53
CA GLU A 139 8.94 -6.73 -6.59
C GLU A 139 7.48 -6.29 -6.47
N LEU A 140 6.93 -6.25 -5.27
CA LEU A 140 5.57 -5.75 -5.03
C LEU A 140 5.41 -4.31 -5.52
N GLY A 141 6.36 -3.46 -5.19
CA GLY A 141 6.36 -2.06 -5.63
C GLY A 141 6.42 -1.95 -7.14
N ALA A 142 7.36 -2.66 -7.75
CA ALA A 142 7.56 -2.63 -9.20
C ALA A 142 6.34 -3.17 -9.96
N ALA A 143 5.81 -4.32 -9.54
CA ALA A 143 4.67 -4.96 -10.20
C ALA A 143 3.39 -4.11 -10.09
N THR A 144 3.13 -3.54 -8.91
CA THR A 144 1.96 -2.67 -8.71
C THR A 144 2.08 -1.41 -9.58
N SER A 145 3.24 -0.78 -9.55
CA SER A 145 3.50 0.42 -10.34
C SER A 145 3.35 0.16 -11.86
N ALA A 146 3.86 -0.97 -12.33
CA ALA A 146 3.74 -1.35 -13.74
C ALA A 146 2.27 -1.52 -14.16
N ILE A 147 1.45 -2.12 -13.31
CA ILE A 147 0.02 -2.29 -13.59
C ILE A 147 -0.71 -0.94 -13.62
N VAL A 148 -0.37 -0.05 -12.69
CA VAL A 148 -0.94 1.31 -12.69
C VAL A 148 -0.56 2.05 -13.97
N ALA A 149 0.69 1.94 -14.42
CA ALA A 149 1.14 2.56 -15.65
C ALA A 149 0.39 2.01 -16.88
N GLU A 150 0.18 0.69 -16.94
CA GLU A 150 -0.56 0.06 -18.03
C GLU A 150 -2.02 0.47 -18.07
N SER A 151 -2.68 0.60 -16.91
CA SER A 151 -4.10 0.94 -16.82
C SER A 151 -4.38 2.35 -17.34
N MET A 152 -3.38 3.20 -17.44
CA MET A 152 -3.48 4.58 -17.91
C MET A 152 -3.06 4.74 -19.38
N GLY A 153 -2.56 3.66 -19.98
CA GLY A 153 -2.07 3.65 -21.35
C GLY A 153 -3.13 3.42 -22.41
#